data_b6f163856bd5bf43dbe4abec350f1d5c
#
_entry.id   b6f163856bd5bf43dbe4abec350f1d5c
#
_cell.length_a   1.000
_cell.length_b   1.000
_cell.length_c   1.000
_cell.angle_alpha   90.00
_cell.angle_beta   90.00
_cell.angle_gamma   90.00
#
_symmetry.space_group_name_H-M   'P 1'
#
loop_
_entity.id
_entity.type
_entity.pdbx_description
1 polymer ?
#
loop_
_entity_poly.entity_id
_entity_poly.type
_entity_poly.pdbx_seq_one_letter_code
_entity_poly.pdbx_strand_id
1 'polypeptide(L)'
;MNVKSISRTVGLILLITGIFQLFPLLIAVIDHEPRNILAYIESLCLILLVGSALLLFSRGGNRMFSAQEGFAATGLSWIFMSAFGALPFFLSGQIPSYVDAFFEMVSGFTTTGASILTDVEALSRCNLFWRSFSHWLGGMGVLVFLLAVVPGARKNGGTGIYLMRAESPGPSVDKLTPHLRQTAMILYGIYILLTALCIVCLLLGGMPVFDSFCIAFGTAGTGGFAIKNSSMGGYSYFLQTVVTVFMFLFGVNFSLYYMLLLRKFKSVFKNEELRLYFGIAAGSIVLITINISRMYNTVYEAVHHAAFQVVSIMTTTGYGTVDFEQWPAFSKAILLSLMFIGASAGSTGGGLKVSRVLLLMKSIRRTIRKALHPRRVQPVYMDGRAVSEEVCDNVNAYLAIYCVILVLSFAIISVDGFSIGTNFSAVASCFNNIGPGFELVGATQNFSIYGDLSKIILSLDMLLGRLEIFPLLLLLSPDTWSRRR
;
A
#
# COMPACT_ATOMS: atom_id res chain seq x y z
N MET A 1 29.26 1.97 -4.12
CA MET A 1 27.95 1.43 -4.52
C MET A 1 28.04 0.86 -5.94
N ASN A 2 27.46 -0.30 -6.19
CA ASN A 2 27.47 -0.94 -7.52
C ASN A 2 26.26 -0.48 -8.36
N VAL A 3 26.43 0.65 -9.04
CA VAL A 3 25.40 1.26 -9.90
C VAL A 3 24.90 0.28 -10.98
N LYS A 4 25.76 -0.61 -11.50
CA LYS A 4 25.38 -1.61 -12.51
C LYS A 4 24.34 -2.61 -11.96
N SER A 5 24.46 -3.03 -10.71
CA SER A 5 23.48 -3.94 -10.10
C SER A 5 22.12 -3.27 -9.87
N ILE A 6 22.12 -2.01 -9.47
CA ILE A 6 20.89 -1.19 -9.30
C ILE A 6 20.23 -1.01 -10.67
N SER A 7 20.97 -0.55 -11.70
CA SER A 7 20.46 -0.37 -13.05
C SER A 7 19.84 -1.65 -13.61
N ARG A 8 20.43 -2.82 -13.31
CA ARG A 8 19.87 -4.11 -13.73
C ARG A 8 18.50 -4.36 -13.10
N THR A 9 18.35 -4.12 -11.78
CA THR A 9 17.09 -4.34 -11.09
C THR A 9 16.01 -3.39 -11.61
N VAL A 10 16.33 -2.09 -11.72
CA VAL A 10 15.41 -1.08 -12.25
C VAL A 10 15.00 -1.42 -13.69
N GLY A 11 15.97 -1.79 -14.56
CA GLY A 11 15.68 -2.17 -15.94
C GLY A 11 14.77 -3.40 -16.05
N LEU A 12 14.99 -4.43 -15.22
CA LEU A 12 14.10 -5.61 -15.17
C LEU A 12 12.67 -5.23 -14.74
N ILE A 13 12.53 -4.38 -13.72
CA ILE A 13 11.21 -3.96 -13.23
C ILE A 13 10.48 -3.12 -14.28
N LEU A 14 11.19 -2.21 -14.97
CA LEU A 14 10.59 -1.46 -16.07
C LEU A 14 10.07 -2.38 -17.17
N LEU A 15 10.86 -3.38 -17.60
CA LEU A 15 10.40 -4.34 -18.61
C LEU A 15 9.19 -5.16 -18.15
N ILE A 16 9.15 -5.55 -16.87
CA ILE A 16 7.98 -6.22 -16.28
C ILE A 16 6.76 -5.29 -16.29
N THR A 17 6.94 -4.01 -15.94
CA THR A 17 5.87 -3.01 -16.02
C THR A 17 5.34 -2.88 -17.45
N GLY A 18 6.24 -2.88 -18.45
CA GLY A 18 5.87 -2.91 -19.86
C GLY A 18 5.04 -4.13 -20.24
N ILE A 19 5.43 -5.34 -19.79
CA ILE A 19 4.64 -6.55 -20.03
C ILE A 19 3.23 -6.39 -19.45
N PHE A 20 3.08 -5.81 -18.26
CA PHE A 20 1.79 -5.59 -17.65
C PHE A 20 0.95 -4.51 -18.35
N GLN A 21 1.57 -3.53 -19.03
CA GLN A 21 0.83 -2.57 -19.86
C GLN A 21 0.21 -3.19 -21.13
N LEU A 22 0.57 -4.41 -21.50
CA LEU A 22 -0.09 -5.13 -22.59
C LEU A 22 -1.56 -5.44 -22.29
N PHE A 23 -1.94 -5.62 -21.02
CA PHE A 23 -3.35 -5.88 -20.65
C PHE A 23 -4.26 -4.70 -20.93
N PRO A 24 -3.99 -3.46 -20.44
CA PRO A 24 -4.81 -2.30 -20.78
C PRO A 24 -4.71 -1.95 -22.28
N LEU A 25 -3.58 -2.19 -22.94
CA LEU A 25 -3.47 -2.04 -24.40
C LEU A 25 -4.47 -2.98 -25.12
N LEU A 26 -4.58 -4.23 -24.69
CA LEU A 26 -5.55 -5.16 -25.26
C LEU A 26 -6.99 -4.65 -25.09
N ILE A 27 -7.33 -4.08 -23.92
CA ILE A 27 -8.64 -3.48 -23.68
C ILE A 27 -8.87 -2.29 -24.62
N ALA A 28 -7.87 -1.40 -24.80
CA ALA A 28 -7.97 -0.27 -25.72
C ALA A 28 -8.21 -0.73 -27.19
N VAL A 29 -7.59 -1.85 -27.58
CA VAL A 29 -7.81 -2.46 -28.92
C VAL A 29 -9.23 -3.01 -29.06
N ILE A 30 -9.74 -3.70 -28.04
CA ILE A 30 -11.11 -4.25 -28.03
C ILE A 30 -12.17 -3.14 -28.07
N ASP A 31 -11.92 -2.04 -27.34
CA ASP A 31 -12.84 -0.90 -27.28
C ASP A 31 -12.64 0.08 -28.48
N HIS A 32 -11.73 -0.24 -29.44
CA HIS A 32 -11.43 0.56 -30.61
C HIS A 32 -11.07 2.04 -30.32
N GLU A 33 -10.22 2.27 -29.32
CA GLU A 33 -9.78 3.59 -28.87
C GLU A 33 -8.39 3.98 -29.45
N PRO A 34 -8.30 4.55 -30.66
CA PRO A 34 -7.00 4.70 -31.37
C PRO A 34 -6.01 5.59 -30.61
N ARG A 35 -6.49 6.61 -29.90
CA ARG A 35 -5.64 7.52 -29.13
C ARG A 35 -4.98 6.80 -27.94
N ASN A 36 -5.76 5.96 -27.22
CA ASN A 36 -5.23 5.18 -26.12
C ASN A 36 -4.30 4.06 -26.63
N ILE A 37 -4.62 3.40 -27.74
CA ILE A 37 -3.74 2.42 -28.37
C ILE A 37 -2.38 3.04 -28.67
N LEU A 38 -2.34 4.23 -29.28
CA LEU A 38 -1.10 4.93 -29.60
C LEU A 38 -0.32 5.27 -28.32
N ALA A 39 -0.99 5.82 -27.30
CA ALA A 39 -0.38 6.19 -26.03
C ALA A 39 0.28 4.99 -25.31
N TYR A 40 -0.40 3.82 -25.30
CA TYR A 40 0.19 2.60 -24.73
C TYR A 40 1.36 2.09 -25.55
N ILE A 41 1.32 2.14 -26.89
CA ILE A 41 2.44 1.75 -27.76
C ILE A 41 3.63 2.66 -27.53
N GLU A 42 3.44 3.98 -27.49
CA GLU A 42 4.51 4.94 -27.22
C GLU A 42 5.15 4.72 -25.85
N SER A 43 4.31 4.50 -24.80
CA SER A 43 4.78 4.16 -23.46
C SER A 43 5.61 2.88 -23.46
N LEU A 44 5.13 1.82 -24.14
CA LEU A 44 5.86 0.56 -24.28
C LEU A 44 7.20 0.72 -24.99
N CYS A 45 7.25 1.49 -26.08
CA CYS A 45 8.50 1.79 -26.79
C CYS A 45 9.51 2.49 -25.88
N LEU A 46 9.08 3.48 -25.09
CA LEU A 46 9.92 4.18 -24.12
C LEU A 46 10.42 3.24 -23.02
N ILE A 47 9.55 2.42 -22.46
CA ILE A 47 9.91 1.41 -21.44
C ILE A 47 10.93 0.41 -22.00
N LEU A 48 10.72 -0.11 -23.21
CA LEU A 48 11.63 -1.04 -23.86
C LEU A 48 13.00 -0.39 -24.12
N LEU A 49 13.01 0.85 -24.60
CA LEU A 49 14.24 1.60 -24.87
C LEU A 49 15.03 1.81 -23.57
N VAL A 50 14.43 2.41 -22.56
CA VAL A 50 15.10 2.73 -21.29
C VAL A 50 15.46 1.46 -20.52
N GLY A 51 14.52 0.50 -20.42
CA GLY A 51 14.77 -0.77 -19.73
C GLY A 51 15.90 -1.57 -20.37
N SER A 52 15.93 -1.67 -21.69
CA SER A 52 17.01 -2.33 -22.41
C SER A 52 18.35 -1.59 -22.27
N ALA A 53 18.36 -0.26 -22.34
CA ALA A 53 19.56 0.54 -22.11
C ALA A 53 20.15 0.31 -20.73
N LEU A 54 19.31 0.29 -19.67
CA LEU A 54 19.73 -0.01 -18.29
C LEU A 54 20.30 -1.43 -18.16
N LEU A 55 19.71 -2.42 -18.84
CA LEU A 55 20.21 -3.79 -18.85
C LEU A 55 21.54 -3.91 -19.57
N LEU A 56 21.71 -3.23 -20.71
CA LEU A 56 22.96 -3.17 -21.47
C LEU A 56 24.08 -2.53 -20.64
N PHE A 57 23.80 -1.40 -20.00
CA PHE A 57 24.74 -0.72 -19.10
C PHE A 57 25.16 -1.61 -17.93
N SER A 58 24.28 -2.48 -17.46
CA SER A 58 24.54 -3.38 -16.31
C SER A 58 25.43 -4.59 -16.65
N ARG A 59 25.77 -4.82 -17.94
CA ARG A 59 26.62 -5.97 -18.36
C ARG A 59 28.00 -5.91 -17.67
N GLY A 60 28.45 -7.06 -17.17
CA GLY A 60 29.71 -7.18 -16.44
C GLY A 60 29.69 -6.69 -14.99
N GLY A 61 28.52 -6.32 -14.44
CA GLY A 61 28.35 -5.97 -13.02
C GLY A 61 28.37 -7.20 -12.12
N ASN A 62 28.88 -7.04 -10.88
CA ASN A 62 28.82 -8.08 -9.87
C ASN A 62 27.34 -8.29 -9.44
N ARG A 63 26.93 -9.54 -9.23
CA ARG A 63 25.54 -9.90 -8.90
C ARG A 63 25.21 -9.83 -7.39
N MET A 64 26.18 -9.47 -6.57
CA MET A 64 25.98 -9.39 -5.11
C MET A 64 25.55 -7.96 -4.73
N PHE A 65 24.46 -7.85 -3.97
CA PHE A 65 23.99 -6.60 -3.39
C PHE A 65 24.45 -6.48 -1.94
N SER A 66 24.89 -5.30 -1.55
CA SER A 66 24.88 -4.87 -0.15
C SER A 66 23.45 -4.48 0.28
N ALA A 67 23.18 -4.38 1.58
CA ALA A 67 21.91 -3.90 2.09
C ALA A 67 21.55 -2.50 1.52
N GLN A 68 22.53 -1.60 1.48
CA GLN A 68 22.37 -0.24 0.93
C GLN A 68 21.97 -0.24 -0.55
N GLU A 69 22.60 -1.11 -1.35
CA GLU A 69 22.27 -1.25 -2.78
C GLU A 69 20.88 -1.84 -2.99
N GLY A 70 20.45 -2.77 -2.11
CA GLY A 70 19.09 -3.31 -2.11
C GLY A 70 18.05 -2.24 -1.85
N PHE A 71 18.24 -1.42 -0.83
CA PHE A 71 17.32 -0.30 -0.51
C PHE A 71 17.29 0.74 -1.63
N ALA A 72 18.44 1.13 -2.18
CA ALA A 72 18.51 2.08 -3.29
C ALA A 72 17.83 1.54 -4.56
N ALA A 73 18.04 0.26 -4.88
CA ALA A 73 17.38 -0.38 -6.01
C ALA A 73 15.86 -0.41 -5.84
N THR A 74 15.37 -0.68 -4.62
CA THR A 74 13.94 -0.66 -4.28
C THR A 74 13.36 0.73 -4.50
N GLY A 75 13.88 1.76 -3.85
CA GLY A 75 13.34 3.12 -3.95
C GLY A 75 13.32 3.64 -5.40
N LEU A 76 14.44 3.46 -6.14
CA LEU A 76 14.50 3.85 -7.55
C LEU A 76 13.51 3.07 -8.41
N SER A 77 13.33 1.76 -8.17
CA SER A 77 12.38 0.95 -8.94
C SER A 77 10.96 1.47 -8.81
N TRP A 78 10.52 1.83 -7.61
CA TRP A 78 9.18 2.38 -7.38
C TRP A 78 9.00 3.74 -8.05
N ILE A 79 10.00 4.63 -7.98
CA ILE A 79 9.97 5.94 -8.66
C ILE A 79 9.88 5.74 -10.18
N PHE A 80 10.75 4.92 -10.77
CA PHE A 80 10.76 4.69 -12.22
C PHE A 80 9.49 3.98 -12.70
N MET A 81 9.01 2.98 -11.96
CA MET A 81 7.77 2.29 -12.28
C MET A 81 6.57 3.24 -12.29
N SER A 82 6.47 4.15 -11.32
CA SER A 82 5.42 5.16 -11.27
C SER A 82 5.55 6.19 -12.39
N ALA A 83 6.76 6.66 -12.67
CA ALA A 83 7.01 7.62 -13.74
C ALA A 83 6.65 7.06 -15.13
N PHE A 84 7.07 5.85 -15.44
CA PHE A 84 6.76 5.21 -16.73
C PHE A 84 5.32 4.67 -16.76
N GLY A 85 4.76 4.27 -15.62
CA GLY A 85 3.36 3.89 -15.50
C GLY A 85 2.38 5.04 -15.73
N ALA A 86 2.79 6.28 -15.49
CA ALA A 86 2.02 7.51 -15.74
C ALA A 86 1.92 7.89 -17.23
N LEU A 87 2.85 7.42 -18.06
CA LEU A 87 2.92 7.81 -19.47
C LEU A 87 1.63 7.59 -20.25
N PRO A 88 0.91 6.44 -20.14
CA PRO A 88 -0.32 6.23 -20.89
C PRO A 88 -1.39 7.29 -20.59
N PHE A 89 -1.54 7.75 -19.33
CA PHE A 89 -2.48 8.79 -18.97
C PHE A 89 -2.14 10.14 -19.58
N PHE A 90 -0.85 10.50 -19.54
CA PHE A 90 -0.34 11.76 -20.09
C PHE A 90 -0.40 11.77 -21.62
N LEU A 91 0.11 10.72 -22.28
CA LEU A 91 0.18 10.64 -23.76
C LEU A 91 -1.22 10.53 -24.38
N SER A 92 -2.17 9.85 -23.72
CA SER A 92 -3.56 9.83 -24.19
C SER A 92 -4.26 11.17 -23.99
N GLY A 93 -3.70 12.07 -23.16
CA GLY A 93 -4.28 13.37 -22.80
C GLY A 93 -5.50 13.26 -21.88
N GLN A 94 -5.77 12.09 -21.28
CA GLN A 94 -6.84 11.94 -20.30
C GLN A 94 -6.48 12.58 -18.96
N ILE A 95 -5.18 12.64 -18.64
CA ILE A 95 -4.63 13.46 -17.56
C ILE A 95 -3.57 14.38 -18.19
N PRO A 96 -3.91 15.64 -18.51
CA PRO A 96 -3.05 16.53 -19.31
C PRO A 96 -1.76 16.96 -18.62
N SER A 97 -1.75 17.02 -17.25
CA SER A 97 -0.57 17.33 -16.46
C SER A 97 0.22 16.06 -16.17
N TYR A 98 1.53 16.05 -16.45
CA TYR A 98 2.38 14.92 -16.11
C TYR A 98 2.56 14.77 -14.58
N VAL A 99 2.53 15.88 -13.81
CA VAL A 99 2.59 15.85 -12.35
C VAL A 99 1.34 15.13 -11.80
N ASP A 100 0.18 15.43 -12.36
CA ASP A 100 -1.08 14.78 -11.99
C ASP A 100 -1.09 13.29 -12.37
N ALA A 101 -0.63 12.96 -13.58
CA ALA A 101 -0.50 11.56 -14.01
C ALA A 101 0.50 10.78 -13.14
N PHE A 102 1.61 11.41 -12.74
CA PHE A 102 2.59 10.82 -11.83
C PHE A 102 2.00 10.60 -10.44
N PHE A 103 1.30 11.59 -9.88
CA PHE A 103 0.61 11.47 -8.59
C PHE A 103 -0.37 10.29 -8.61
N GLU A 104 -1.22 10.22 -9.65
CA GLU A 104 -2.20 9.14 -9.83
C GLU A 104 -1.53 7.76 -9.87
N MET A 105 -0.39 7.63 -10.59
CA MET A 105 0.32 6.35 -10.68
C MET A 105 1.18 6.02 -9.47
N VAL A 106 1.74 7.02 -8.78
CA VAL A 106 2.34 6.78 -7.46
C VAL A 106 1.28 6.25 -6.51
N SER A 107 0.11 6.90 -6.44
CA SER A 107 -1.03 6.45 -5.65
C SER A 107 -1.47 5.03 -6.06
N GLY A 108 -1.46 4.73 -7.36
CA GLY A 108 -1.76 3.41 -7.89
C GLY A 108 -0.81 2.33 -7.38
N PHE A 109 0.47 2.46 -7.65
CA PHE A 109 1.46 1.45 -7.26
C PHE A 109 1.69 1.38 -5.75
N THR A 110 1.68 2.50 -5.03
CA THR A 110 1.79 2.51 -3.56
C THR A 110 0.52 2.05 -2.86
N THR A 111 -0.51 1.72 -3.63
CA THR A 111 -1.82 1.27 -3.12
C THR A 111 -2.45 2.27 -2.15
N THR A 112 -2.30 3.56 -2.44
CA THR A 112 -2.83 4.63 -1.61
C THR A 112 -4.30 4.92 -1.92
N GLY A 113 -4.66 5.03 -3.21
CA GLY A 113 -6.02 5.36 -3.62
C GLY A 113 -6.38 6.85 -3.60
N ALA A 114 -5.44 7.74 -3.27
CA ALA A 114 -5.61 9.17 -3.44
C ALA A 114 -5.65 9.52 -4.93
N SER A 115 -6.65 10.26 -5.38
CA SER A 115 -6.86 10.56 -6.80
C SER A 115 -6.91 12.07 -7.05
N ILE A 116 -6.38 12.49 -8.20
CA ILE A 116 -6.55 13.87 -8.72
C ILE A 116 -7.75 13.99 -9.63
N LEU A 117 -8.44 12.90 -9.93
CA LEU A 117 -9.55 12.90 -10.86
C LEU A 117 -10.81 13.48 -10.21
N THR A 118 -11.40 14.46 -10.86
CA THR A 118 -12.70 15.03 -10.46
C THR A 118 -13.87 14.19 -10.96
N ASP A 119 -13.69 13.51 -12.09
CA ASP A 119 -14.64 12.56 -12.67
C ASP A 119 -13.90 11.31 -13.13
N VAL A 120 -14.04 10.23 -12.36
CA VAL A 120 -13.39 8.94 -12.64
C VAL A 120 -14.06 8.25 -13.83
N GLU A 121 -15.37 8.45 -14.00
CA GLU A 121 -16.17 7.80 -15.06
C GLU A 121 -15.87 8.36 -16.46
N ALA A 122 -15.24 9.54 -16.54
CA ALA A 122 -14.77 10.12 -17.79
C ALA A 122 -13.54 9.40 -18.39
N LEU A 123 -12.83 8.59 -17.58
CA LEU A 123 -11.68 7.81 -18.08
C LEU A 123 -12.13 6.64 -18.96
N SER A 124 -11.32 6.33 -19.96
CA SER A 124 -11.48 5.12 -20.76
C SER A 124 -11.32 3.84 -19.91
N ARG A 125 -11.97 2.75 -20.35
CA ARG A 125 -11.91 1.45 -19.63
C ARG A 125 -10.49 0.93 -19.51
N CYS A 126 -9.64 1.10 -20.52
CA CYS A 126 -8.24 0.68 -20.47
C CYS A 126 -7.46 1.42 -19.37
N ASN A 127 -7.70 2.74 -19.18
CA ASN A 127 -7.07 3.53 -18.14
C ASN A 127 -7.65 3.24 -16.75
N LEU A 128 -8.96 3.01 -16.62
CA LEU A 128 -9.58 2.52 -15.37
C LEU A 128 -9.01 1.18 -14.94
N PHE A 129 -8.82 0.25 -15.91
CA PHE A 129 -8.20 -1.04 -15.64
C PHE A 129 -6.75 -0.86 -15.16
N TRP A 130 -5.95 0.00 -15.82
CA TRP A 130 -4.55 0.23 -15.45
C TRP A 130 -4.41 0.80 -14.04
N ARG A 131 -5.28 1.75 -13.65
CA ARG A 131 -5.36 2.26 -12.28
C ARG A 131 -5.59 1.13 -11.27
N SER A 132 -6.64 0.34 -11.46
CA SER A 132 -6.99 -0.75 -10.55
C SER A 132 -5.92 -1.87 -10.54
N PHE A 133 -5.38 -2.19 -11.70
CA PHE A 133 -4.34 -3.21 -11.84
C PHE A 133 -3.01 -2.79 -11.20
N SER A 134 -2.68 -1.49 -11.21
CA SER A 134 -1.50 -0.98 -10.49
C SER A 134 -1.59 -1.25 -8.99
N HIS A 135 -2.77 -1.18 -8.37
CA HIS A 135 -2.98 -1.59 -6.98
C HIS A 135 -2.67 -3.07 -6.75
N TRP A 136 -3.13 -3.93 -7.65
CA TRP A 136 -2.87 -5.36 -7.55
C TRP A 136 -1.38 -5.67 -7.64
N LEU A 137 -0.65 -5.00 -8.55
CA LEU A 137 0.80 -5.11 -8.69
C LEU A 137 1.55 -4.58 -7.47
N GLY A 138 1.12 -3.44 -6.95
CA GLY A 138 1.72 -2.80 -5.78
C GLY A 138 1.45 -3.53 -4.46
N GLY A 139 0.30 -4.21 -4.34
CA GLY A 139 -0.16 -4.81 -3.08
C GLY A 139 0.81 -5.80 -2.46
N MET A 140 1.33 -6.76 -3.24
CA MET A 140 2.32 -7.74 -2.75
C MET A 140 3.78 -7.33 -3.00
N GLY A 141 3.99 -6.15 -3.58
CA GLY A 141 5.33 -5.67 -3.90
C GLY A 141 5.92 -6.27 -5.19
N VAL A 142 6.35 -5.40 -6.09
CA VAL A 142 6.88 -5.80 -7.39
C VAL A 142 8.21 -6.53 -7.29
N LEU A 143 9.02 -6.20 -6.28
CA LEU A 143 10.31 -6.88 -6.05
C LEU A 143 10.14 -8.28 -5.47
N VAL A 144 9.12 -8.53 -4.65
CA VAL A 144 8.77 -9.87 -4.19
C VAL A 144 8.31 -10.71 -5.39
N PHE A 145 7.55 -10.12 -6.34
CA PHE A 145 7.22 -10.75 -7.61
C PHE A 145 8.48 -11.10 -8.41
N LEU A 146 9.43 -10.17 -8.55
CA LEU A 146 10.70 -10.41 -9.21
C LEU A 146 11.47 -11.60 -8.60
N LEU A 147 11.49 -11.69 -7.26
CA LEU A 147 12.13 -12.81 -6.54
C LEU A 147 11.44 -14.16 -6.79
N ALA A 148 10.11 -14.15 -6.95
CA ALA A 148 9.35 -15.36 -7.22
C ALA A 148 9.58 -15.88 -8.65
N VAL A 149 9.61 -14.99 -9.64
CA VAL A 149 9.58 -15.33 -11.07
C VAL A 149 10.98 -15.47 -11.68
N VAL A 150 11.95 -14.61 -11.36
CA VAL A 150 13.24 -14.58 -12.05
C VAL A 150 14.14 -15.77 -11.61
N PRO A 151 14.50 -16.69 -12.54
CA PRO A 151 15.47 -17.75 -12.27
C PRO A 151 16.86 -17.15 -12.15
N GLY A 152 17.52 -17.28 -11.03
CA GLY A 152 18.91 -16.78 -10.83
C GLY A 152 19.11 -15.99 -9.54
N ALA A 153 18.07 -15.58 -8.85
CA ALA A 153 18.15 -15.13 -7.46
C ALA A 153 18.67 -16.25 -6.51
N ARG A 154 18.83 -17.46 -7.06
CA ARG A 154 19.17 -18.70 -6.35
C ARG A 154 20.63 -18.79 -5.90
N LYS A 155 21.58 -18.13 -6.57
CA LYS A 155 23.02 -18.33 -6.32
C LYS A 155 23.62 -17.45 -5.21
N ASN A 156 22.90 -16.39 -4.78
CA ASN A 156 23.43 -15.42 -3.81
C ASN A 156 22.44 -15.22 -2.66
N GLY A 157 22.54 -16.03 -1.61
CA GLY A 157 21.62 -16.05 -0.47
C GLY A 157 21.47 -14.74 0.32
N GLY A 158 22.31 -13.73 0.08
CA GLY A 158 22.20 -12.41 0.73
C GLY A 158 21.34 -11.40 -0.02
N THR A 159 21.38 -11.40 -1.35
CA THR A 159 20.74 -10.36 -2.18
C THR A 159 19.22 -10.34 -2.07
N GLY A 160 18.58 -11.52 -2.09
CA GLY A 160 17.13 -11.64 -2.01
C GLY A 160 16.55 -11.22 -0.66
N ILE A 161 17.32 -11.40 0.43
CA ILE A 161 16.91 -11.01 1.79
C ILE A 161 16.76 -9.49 1.89
N TYR A 162 17.71 -8.74 1.34
CA TYR A 162 17.68 -7.28 1.42
C TYR A 162 16.54 -6.68 0.61
N LEU A 163 16.24 -7.21 -0.58
CA LEU A 163 15.11 -6.80 -1.39
C LEU A 163 13.77 -7.14 -0.70
N MET A 164 13.64 -8.34 -0.15
CA MET A 164 12.43 -8.75 0.55
C MET A 164 12.20 -7.93 1.83
N ARG A 165 13.25 -7.61 2.58
CA ARG A 165 13.17 -6.74 3.77
C ARG A 165 12.82 -5.30 3.43
N ALA A 166 13.24 -4.81 2.25
CA ALA A 166 12.94 -3.47 1.79
C ALA A 166 11.47 -3.28 1.36
N GLU A 167 10.80 -4.36 1.00
CA GLU A 167 9.41 -4.35 0.52
C GLU A 167 8.40 -4.99 1.48
N SER A 168 8.87 -5.88 2.37
CA SER A 168 7.98 -6.59 3.30
C SER A 168 7.90 -5.83 4.62
N PRO A 169 6.78 -5.16 4.88
CA PRO A 169 6.61 -4.33 6.05
C PRO A 169 6.50 -5.14 7.34
N GLY A 170 7.32 -4.80 8.32
CA GLY A 170 7.21 -5.33 9.68
C GLY A 170 8.53 -5.45 10.42
N PRO A 171 8.49 -5.51 11.76
CA PRO A 171 9.69 -5.60 12.60
C PRO A 171 10.44 -6.93 12.47
N SER A 172 9.84 -7.97 11.90
CA SER A 172 10.49 -9.25 11.61
C SER A 172 9.92 -9.90 10.36
N VAL A 173 10.77 -10.28 9.41
CA VAL A 173 10.38 -11.15 8.29
C VAL A 173 10.60 -12.60 8.76
N ASP A 174 9.52 -13.27 9.18
CA ASP A 174 9.56 -14.68 9.48
C ASP A 174 9.85 -15.48 8.20
N LYS A 175 10.93 -16.24 8.20
CA LYS A 175 11.22 -17.19 7.11
C LYS A 175 10.25 -18.36 7.20
N LEU A 176 9.27 -18.40 6.32
CA LEU A 176 8.32 -19.53 6.22
C LEU A 176 8.99 -20.81 5.76
N THR A 177 10.02 -20.67 4.92
CA THR A 177 10.81 -21.78 4.38
C THR A 177 12.30 -21.42 4.35
N PRO A 178 13.22 -22.41 4.26
CA PRO A 178 14.66 -22.16 4.13
C PRO A 178 15.03 -21.35 2.88
N HIS A 179 14.16 -21.36 1.86
CA HIS A 179 14.40 -20.71 0.57
C HIS A 179 13.44 -19.52 0.36
N LEU A 180 13.99 -18.32 0.25
CA LEU A 180 13.24 -17.06 0.03
C LEU A 180 12.29 -17.12 -1.16
N ARG A 181 12.70 -17.73 -2.27
CA ARG A 181 11.85 -17.88 -3.47
C ARG A 181 10.61 -18.72 -3.17
N GLN A 182 10.74 -19.79 -2.40
CA GLN A 182 9.59 -20.62 -2.00
C GLN A 182 8.63 -19.82 -1.13
N THR A 183 9.15 -19.06 -0.17
CA THR A 183 8.35 -18.14 0.65
C THR A 183 7.59 -17.15 -0.25
N ALA A 184 8.28 -16.48 -1.17
CA ALA A 184 7.65 -15.53 -2.10
C ALA A 184 6.57 -16.21 -2.96
N MET A 185 6.83 -17.39 -3.54
CA MET A 185 5.85 -18.12 -4.35
C MET A 185 4.60 -18.52 -3.55
N ILE A 186 4.77 -18.94 -2.29
CA ILE A 186 3.65 -19.31 -1.42
C ILE A 186 2.78 -18.08 -1.12
N LEU A 187 3.41 -16.97 -0.73
CA LEU A 187 2.70 -15.73 -0.42
C LEU A 187 1.94 -15.20 -1.65
N TYR A 188 2.58 -15.22 -2.83
CA TYR A 188 1.92 -14.86 -4.09
C TYR A 188 0.78 -15.82 -4.45
N GLY A 189 0.96 -17.12 -4.24
CA GLY A 189 -0.09 -18.11 -4.46
C GLY A 189 -1.33 -17.84 -3.61
N ILE A 190 -1.14 -17.51 -2.32
CA ILE A 190 -2.24 -17.13 -1.42
C ILE A 190 -2.90 -15.83 -1.89
N TYR A 191 -2.11 -14.82 -2.29
CA TYR A 191 -2.62 -13.55 -2.81
C TYR A 191 -3.49 -13.74 -4.06
N ILE A 192 -3.01 -14.50 -5.04
CA ILE A 192 -3.75 -14.83 -6.27
C ILE A 192 -5.05 -15.61 -5.94
N LEU A 193 -4.96 -16.59 -5.04
CA LEU A 193 -6.12 -17.38 -4.62
C LEU A 193 -7.21 -16.51 -3.98
N LEU A 194 -6.83 -15.65 -3.03
CA LEU A 194 -7.78 -14.74 -2.39
C LEU A 194 -8.36 -13.73 -3.39
N THR A 195 -7.55 -13.22 -4.33
CA THR A 195 -8.04 -12.33 -5.40
C THR A 195 -9.06 -13.06 -6.29
N ALA A 196 -8.76 -14.28 -6.71
CA ALA A 196 -9.68 -15.09 -7.53
C ALA A 196 -11.00 -15.37 -6.78
N LEU A 197 -10.93 -15.71 -5.50
CA LEU A 197 -12.13 -15.90 -4.66
C LEU A 197 -12.95 -14.60 -4.55
N CYS A 198 -12.29 -13.45 -4.39
CA CYS A 198 -12.96 -12.16 -4.38
C CYS A 198 -13.70 -11.90 -5.70
N ILE A 199 -13.05 -12.09 -6.85
CA ILE A 199 -13.66 -11.94 -8.18
C ILE A 199 -14.89 -12.87 -8.32
N VAL A 200 -14.76 -14.13 -7.96
CA VAL A 200 -15.87 -15.11 -8.04
C VAL A 200 -17.04 -14.66 -7.17
N CYS A 201 -16.80 -14.23 -5.92
CA CYS A 201 -17.87 -13.75 -5.04
C CYS A 201 -18.56 -12.50 -5.59
N LEU A 202 -17.81 -11.55 -6.19
CA LEU A 202 -18.40 -10.36 -6.82
C LEU A 202 -19.24 -10.71 -8.04
N LEU A 203 -18.77 -11.61 -8.89
CA LEU A 203 -19.52 -12.11 -10.05
C LEU A 203 -20.81 -12.83 -9.63
N LEU A 204 -20.75 -13.70 -8.61
CA LEU A 204 -21.93 -14.37 -8.05
C LEU A 204 -22.93 -13.39 -7.45
N GLY A 205 -22.46 -12.22 -6.96
CA GLY A 205 -23.29 -11.12 -6.50
C GLY A 205 -23.91 -10.28 -7.62
N GLY A 206 -23.66 -10.62 -8.89
CA GLY A 206 -24.23 -9.94 -10.06
C GLY A 206 -23.46 -8.66 -10.48
N MET A 207 -22.22 -8.48 -10.02
CA MET A 207 -21.38 -7.36 -10.48
C MET A 207 -20.91 -7.62 -11.92
N PRO A 208 -20.90 -6.60 -12.82
CA PRO A 208 -20.33 -6.74 -14.17
C PRO A 208 -18.88 -7.26 -14.13
N VAL A 209 -18.49 -8.02 -15.14
CA VAL A 209 -17.16 -8.68 -15.19
C VAL A 209 -16.03 -7.67 -15.04
N PHE A 210 -16.07 -6.59 -15.81
CA PHE A 210 -15.05 -5.52 -15.76
C PHE A 210 -14.95 -4.91 -14.36
N ASP A 211 -16.09 -4.54 -13.76
CA ASP A 211 -16.16 -3.96 -12.41
C ASP A 211 -15.61 -4.95 -11.37
N SER A 212 -15.94 -6.23 -11.49
CA SER A 212 -15.48 -7.29 -10.58
C SER A 212 -13.98 -7.42 -10.56
N PHE A 213 -13.30 -7.35 -11.72
CA PHE A 213 -11.85 -7.38 -11.79
C PHE A 213 -11.24 -6.12 -11.18
N CYS A 214 -11.71 -4.93 -11.58
CA CYS A 214 -11.17 -3.66 -11.09
C CYS A 214 -11.33 -3.52 -9.58
N ILE A 215 -12.52 -3.80 -9.04
CA ILE A 215 -12.79 -3.73 -7.60
C ILE A 215 -12.00 -4.80 -6.83
N ALA A 216 -11.92 -6.04 -7.34
CA ALA A 216 -11.11 -7.07 -6.70
C ALA A 216 -9.62 -6.71 -6.66
N PHE A 217 -9.07 -6.09 -7.70
CA PHE A 217 -7.67 -5.63 -7.73
C PHE A 217 -7.42 -4.54 -6.69
N GLY A 218 -8.32 -3.54 -6.60
CA GLY A 218 -8.24 -2.51 -5.58
C GLY A 218 -8.41 -3.05 -4.16
N THR A 219 -9.30 -4.04 -3.97
CA THR A 219 -9.50 -4.73 -2.68
C THR A 219 -8.28 -5.56 -2.29
N ALA A 220 -7.74 -6.34 -3.22
CA ALA A 220 -6.58 -7.20 -2.98
C ALA A 220 -5.31 -6.41 -2.68
N GLY A 221 -5.07 -5.34 -3.43
CA GLY A 221 -3.97 -4.41 -3.19
C GLY A 221 -4.18 -3.55 -1.96
N THR A 222 -5.41 -3.50 -1.40
CA THR A 222 -5.83 -2.51 -0.38
C THR A 222 -5.57 -1.07 -0.83
N GLY A 223 -5.97 -0.74 -2.08
CA GLY A 223 -5.65 0.54 -2.68
C GLY A 223 -6.84 1.46 -2.94
N GLY A 224 -8.06 0.93 -3.14
CA GLY A 224 -9.31 1.69 -3.12
C GLY A 224 -9.64 2.54 -4.34
N PHE A 225 -8.89 2.46 -5.44
CA PHE A 225 -9.33 3.11 -6.68
C PHE A 225 -10.65 2.54 -7.16
N ALA A 226 -11.67 3.37 -7.12
CA ALA A 226 -12.98 3.06 -7.66
C ALA A 226 -13.03 3.36 -9.17
N ILE A 227 -14.00 2.73 -9.84
CA ILE A 227 -14.33 2.96 -11.25
C ILE A 227 -15.60 3.80 -11.39
N LYS A 228 -16.25 4.13 -10.27
CA LYS A 228 -17.40 5.03 -10.18
C LYS A 228 -17.12 6.18 -9.21
N ASN A 229 -17.69 7.33 -9.49
CA ASN A 229 -17.59 8.50 -8.63
C ASN A 229 -18.20 8.26 -7.24
N SER A 230 -19.23 7.42 -7.16
CA SER A 230 -19.85 6.98 -5.89
C SER A 230 -19.05 5.92 -5.13
N SER A 231 -17.86 5.54 -5.60
CA SER A 231 -17.06 4.44 -5.07
C SER A 231 -17.91 3.16 -4.95
N MET A 232 -18.04 2.57 -3.74
CA MET A 232 -18.87 1.38 -3.51
C MET A 232 -20.35 1.72 -3.18
N GLY A 233 -20.70 2.99 -3.00
CA GLY A 233 -22.08 3.41 -2.66
C GLY A 233 -23.14 3.05 -3.68
N GLY A 234 -22.77 2.93 -4.97
CA GLY A 234 -23.67 2.54 -6.05
C GLY A 234 -23.90 1.04 -6.22
N TYR A 235 -23.30 0.17 -5.39
CA TYR A 235 -23.47 -1.27 -5.44
C TYR A 235 -24.36 -1.79 -4.31
N SER A 236 -24.89 -3.03 -4.46
CA SER A 236 -25.77 -3.64 -3.46
C SER A 236 -25.05 -3.88 -2.13
N TYR A 237 -25.80 -3.95 -1.03
CA TYR A 237 -25.26 -4.27 0.31
C TYR A 237 -24.53 -5.61 0.35
N PHE A 238 -24.96 -6.59 -0.45
CA PHE A 238 -24.26 -7.87 -0.58
C PHE A 238 -22.84 -7.66 -1.12
N LEU A 239 -22.69 -6.93 -2.23
CA LEU A 239 -21.40 -6.65 -2.84
C LEU A 239 -20.50 -5.83 -1.93
N GLN A 240 -21.05 -4.84 -1.24
CA GLN A 240 -20.34 -4.05 -0.22
C GLN A 240 -19.86 -4.95 0.93
N THR A 241 -20.68 -5.89 1.39
CA THR A 241 -20.28 -6.86 2.45
C THR A 241 -19.16 -7.77 1.97
N VAL A 242 -19.24 -8.29 0.73
CA VAL A 242 -18.16 -9.10 0.13
C VAL A 242 -16.85 -8.30 0.14
N VAL A 243 -16.86 -7.06 -0.34
CA VAL A 243 -15.67 -6.20 -0.34
C VAL A 243 -15.16 -5.96 1.08
N THR A 244 -16.04 -5.68 2.06
CA THR A 244 -15.66 -5.52 3.47
C THR A 244 -14.91 -6.73 4.02
N VAL A 245 -15.45 -7.93 3.78
CA VAL A 245 -14.82 -9.18 4.23
C VAL A 245 -13.46 -9.36 3.59
N PHE A 246 -13.35 -9.16 2.27
CA PHE A 246 -12.07 -9.34 1.57
C PHE A 246 -11.04 -8.25 1.93
N MET A 247 -11.43 -6.97 2.11
CA MET A 247 -10.55 -5.93 2.66
C MET A 247 -9.97 -6.37 4.01
N PHE A 248 -10.82 -6.87 4.91
CA PHE A 248 -10.39 -7.35 6.22
C PHE A 248 -9.40 -8.53 6.09
N LEU A 249 -9.67 -9.49 5.21
CA LEU A 249 -8.80 -10.64 4.96
C LEU A 249 -7.44 -10.21 4.37
N PHE A 250 -7.41 -9.30 3.40
CA PHE A 250 -6.16 -8.80 2.84
C PHE A 250 -5.33 -7.96 3.83
N GLY A 251 -5.97 -7.39 4.87
CA GLY A 251 -5.31 -6.71 5.98
C GLY A 251 -4.67 -7.65 7.01
N VAL A 252 -4.89 -8.96 6.95
CA VAL A 252 -4.27 -9.96 7.84
C VAL A 252 -2.88 -10.34 7.33
N ASN A 253 -1.97 -10.67 8.24
CA ASN A 253 -0.63 -11.16 7.90
C ASN A 253 -0.69 -12.46 7.07
N PHE A 254 -0.13 -12.43 5.87
CA PHE A 254 -0.15 -13.56 4.93
C PHE A 254 0.55 -14.82 5.45
N SER A 255 1.50 -14.68 6.37
CA SER A 255 2.15 -15.82 7.03
C SER A 255 1.16 -16.65 7.85
N LEU A 256 0.09 -16.03 8.39
CA LEU A 256 -0.94 -16.76 9.13
C LEU A 256 -1.78 -17.66 8.23
N TYR A 257 -2.04 -17.23 6.99
CA TYR A 257 -2.72 -18.10 6.00
C TYR A 257 -1.88 -19.34 5.67
N TYR A 258 -0.56 -19.18 5.54
CA TYR A 258 0.32 -20.32 5.38
C TYR A 258 0.28 -21.27 6.57
N MET A 259 0.24 -20.73 7.80
CA MET A 259 0.06 -21.55 9.01
C MET A 259 -1.28 -22.28 9.05
N LEU A 260 -2.36 -21.65 8.52
CA LEU A 260 -3.67 -22.30 8.37
C LEU A 260 -3.61 -23.47 7.38
N LEU A 261 -2.93 -23.30 6.24
CA LEU A 261 -2.70 -24.38 5.27
C LEU A 261 -1.91 -25.55 5.89
N LEU A 262 -0.98 -25.27 6.79
CA LEU A 262 -0.25 -26.28 7.58
C LEU A 262 -1.05 -26.84 8.77
N ARG A 263 -2.36 -26.50 8.88
CA ARG A 263 -3.26 -26.93 9.97
C ARG A 263 -2.80 -26.53 11.39
N LYS A 264 -1.98 -25.48 11.52
CA LYS A 264 -1.52 -24.95 12.81
C LYS A 264 -2.50 -23.94 13.41
N PHE A 265 -3.78 -24.29 13.49
CA PHE A 265 -4.87 -23.42 13.95
C PHE A 265 -4.59 -22.75 15.30
N LYS A 266 -4.09 -23.53 16.27
CA LYS A 266 -3.82 -23.04 17.63
C LYS A 266 -2.80 -21.89 17.66
N SER A 267 -1.78 -21.94 16.78
CA SER A 267 -0.79 -20.88 16.66
C SER A 267 -1.35 -19.61 16.05
N VAL A 268 -2.25 -19.75 15.07
CA VAL A 268 -2.91 -18.61 14.40
C VAL A 268 -3.81 -17.86 15.40
N PHE A 269 -4.69 -18.56 16.12
CA PHE A 269 -5.58 -17.91 17.09
C PHE A 269 -4.88 -17.40 18.35
N LYS A 270 -3.66 -17.85 18.66
CA LYS A 270 -2.84 -17.33 19.74
C LYS A 270 -2.00 -16.11 19.34
N ASN A 271 -1.89 -15.79 18.05
CA ASN A 271 -1.13 -14.65 17.58
C ASN A 271 -1.67 -13.34 18.16
N GLU A 272 -0.82 -12.60 18.84
CA GLU A 272 -1.19 -11.39 19.58
C GLU A 272 -1.56 -10.24 18.63
N GLU A 273 -0.87 -10.13 17.48
CA GLU A 273 -1.15 -9.12 16.46
C GLU A 273 -2.55 -9.33 15.86
N LEU A 274 -2.89 -10.57 15.45
CA LEU A 274 -4.20 -10.91 14.90
C LEU A 274 -5.33 -10.59 15.88
N ARG A 275 -5.15 -10.93 17.15
CA ARG A 275 -6.16 -10.65 18.19
C ARG A 275 -6.34 -9.15 18.42
N LEU A 276 -5.24 -8.39 18.40
CA LEU A 276 -5.33 -6.93 18.55
C LEU A 276 -5.97 -6.30 17.31
N TYR A 277 -5.61 -6.74 16.11
CA TYR A 277 -6.21 -6.29 14.83
C TYR A 277 -7.73 -6.50 14.84
N PHE A 278 -8.18 -7.70 15.19
CA PHE A 278 -9.60 -8.02 15.30
C PHE A 278 -10.30 -7.19 16.39
N GLY A 279 -9.66 -7.05 17.57
CA GLY A 279 -10.19 -6.28 18.68
C GLY A 279 -10.37 -4.79 18.38
N ILE A 280 -9.38 -4.17 17.68
CA ILE A 280 -9.47 -2.77 17.25
C ILE A 280 -10.62 -2.61 16.24
N ALA A 281 -10.69 -3.47 15.22
CA ALA A 281 -11.76 -3.39 14.22
C ALA A 281 -13.15 -3.54 14.86
N ALA A 282 -13.35 -4.61 15.63
CA ALA A 282 -14.64 -4.87 16.28
C ALA A 282 -15.04 -3.74 17.28
N GLY A 283 -14.10 -3.28 18.11
CA GLY A 283 -14.33 -2.18 19.04
C GLY A 283 -14.71 -0.88 18.33
N SER A 284 -14.00 -0.54 17.25
CA SER A 284 -14.29 0.67 16.46
C SER A 284 -15.64 0.57 15.76
N ILE A 285 -15.99 -0.60 15.19
CA ILE A 285 -17.31 -0.82 14.60
C ILE A 285 -18.42 -0.60 15.62
N VAL A 286 -18.30 -1.18 16.81
CA VAL A 286 -19.33 -1.02 17.86
C VAL A 286 -19.47 0.43 18.30
N LEU A 287 -18.34 1.12 18.57
CA LEU A 287 -18.37 2.51 19.02
C LEU A 287 -18.96 3.46 17.97
N ILE A 288 -18.55 3.31 16.70
CA ILE A 288 -19.11 4.11 15.61
C ILE A 288 -20.57 3.79 15.40
N THR A 289 -20.97 2.52 15.38
CA THR A 289 -22.38 2.12 15.23
C THR A 289 -23.28 2.78 16.29
N ILE A 290 -22.87 2.76 17.55
CA ILE A 290 -23.62 3.40 18.63
C ILE A 290 -23.76 4.91 18.35
N ASN A 291 -22.68 5.55 17.91
CA ASN A 291 -22.64 7.00 17.70
C ASN A 291 -23.48 7.45 16.50
N ILE A 292 -23.53 6.65 15.40
CA ILE A 292 -24.27 6.99 14.19
C ILE A 292 -25.66 6.35 14.10
N SER A 293 -26.07 5.52 15.07
CA SER A 293 -27.34 4.74 15.03
C SER A 293 -28.57 5.59 14.79
N ARG A 294 -28.57 6.86 15.24
CA ARG A 294 -29.68 7.80 15.04
C ARG A 294 -29.72 8.47 13.67
N MET A 295 -28.65 8.31 12.87
CA MET A 295 -28.56 8.90 11.52
C MET A 295 -29.16 7.99 10.44
N TYR A 296 -29.38 6.71 10.76
CA TYR A 296 -29.86 5.70 9.85
C TYR A 296 -31.22 5.16 10.29
N ASN A 297 -32.00 4.64 9.33
CA ASN A 297 -33.34 4.11 9.60
C ASN A 297 -33.31 2.81 10.41
N THR A 298 -32.26 2.01 10.24
CA THR A 298 -32.10 0.72 10.91
C THR A 298 -30.71 0.59 11.53
N VAL A 299 -30.63 -0.17 12.62
CA VAL A 299 -29.36 -0.51 13.26
C VAL A 299 -28.49 -1.31 12.27
N TYR A 300 -29.10 -2.13 11.40
CA TYR A 300 -28.39 -2.88 10.38
C TYR A 300 -27.63 -1.97 9.41
N GLU A 301 -28.24 -0.90 8.91
CA GLU A 301 -27.58 0.09 8.06
C GLU A 301 -26.41 0.76 8.78
N ALA A 302 -26.61 1.16 10.03
CA ALA A 302 -25.55 1.77 10.85
C ALA A 302 -24.35 0.81 11.03
N VAL A 303 -24.61 -0.46 11.36
CA VAL A 303 -23.57 -1.50 11.48
C VAL A 303 -22.86 -1.72 10.16
N HIS A 304 -23.62 -1.81 9.04
CA HIS A 304 -23.09 -2.06 7.70
C HIS A 304 -22.11 -0.97 7.28
N HIS A 305 -22.51 0.30 7.36
CA HIS A 305 -21.67 1.42 6.97
C HIS A 305 -20.51 1.64 7.95
N ALA A 306 -20.72 1.46 9.26
CA ALA A 306 -19.65 1.49 10.25
C ALA A 306 -18.59 0.42 9.97
N ALA A 307 -19.01 -0.83 9.73
CA ALA A 307 -18.10 -1.93 9.43
C ALA A 307 -17.31 -1.70 8.15
N PHE A 308 -18.00 -1.23 7.09
CA PHE A 308 -17.34 -0.93 5.83
C PHE A 308 -16.28 0.16 5.99
N GLN A 309 -16.61 1.31 6.60
CA GLN A 309 -15.68 2.43 6.73
C GLN A 309 -14.53 2.11 7.70
N VAL A 310 -14.80 1.44 8.84
CA VAL A 310 -13.75 1.01 9.77
C VAL A 310 -12.77 0.08 9.09
N VAL A 311 -13.25 -0.95 8.38
CA VAL A 311 -12.40 -1.90 7.69
C VAL A 311 -11.64 -1.21 6.56
N SER A 312 -12.31 -0.38 5.76
CA SER A 312 -11.69 0.36 4.65
C SER A 312 -10.54 1.25 5.11
N ILE A 313 -10.74 2.03 6.18
CA ILE A 313 -9.70 2.93 6.70
C ILE A 313 -8.59 2.14 7.43
N MET A 314 -8.95 1.17 8.28
CA MET A 314 -7.96 0.39 9.04
C MET A 314 -7.08 -0.48 8.15
N THR A 315 -7.62 -1.04 7.06
CA THR A 315 -6.85 -1.83 6.09
C THR A 315 -6.12 -0.97 5.08
N THR A 316 -6.30 0.36 5.19
CA THR A 316 -5.76 1.34 4.25
C THR A 316 -6.24 1.13 2.81
N THR A 317 -7.46 0.61 2.63
CA THR A 317 -8.05 0.41 1.30
C THR A 317 -8.64 1.70 0.73
N GLY A 318 -9.41 2.45 1.52
CA GLY A 318 -9.92 3.76 1.10
C GLY A 318 -11.24 3.76 0.29
N TYR A 319 -11.88 2.61 0.05
CA TYR A 319 -13.23 2.60 -0.53
C TYR A 319 -14.26 3.23 0.41
N GLY A 320 -15.28 3.89 -0.18
CA GLY A 320 -16.39 4.50 0.55
C GLY A 320 -17.75 3.96 0.12
N THR A 321 -18.69 3.80 1.07
CA THR A 321 -20.11 3.52 0.80
C THR A 321 -20.97 4.73 1.08
N VAL A 322 -20.51 5.63 1.94
CA VAL A 322 -21.18 6.86 2.36
C VAL A 322 -20.14 7.95 2.61
N ASP A 323 -20.59 9.19 2.61
CA ASP A 323 -19.76 10.33 2.99
C ASP A 323 -19.69 10.42 4.53
N PHE A 324 -18.58 9.94 5.10
CA PHE A 324 -18.35 9.97 6.55
C PHE A 324 -18.03 11.38 7.09
N GLU A 325 -17.86 12.39 6.21
CA GLU A 325 -17.76 13.78 6.67
C GLU A 325 -19.01 14.25 7.41
N GLN A 326 -20.17 13.69 7.07
CA GLN A 326 -21.43 13.97 7.73
C GLN A 326 -21.56 13.29 9.12
N TRP A 327 -20.64 12.39 9.47
CA TRP A 327 -20.70 11.69 10.75
C TRP A 327 -20.26 12.58 11.92
N PRO A 328 -20.75 12.30 13.16
CA PRO A 328 -20.36 13.05 14.33
C PRO A 328 -18.83 13.03 14.57
N ALA A 329 -18.33 14.09 15.19
CA ALA A 329 -16.89 14.27 15.44
C ALA A 329 -16.22 13.08 16.14
N PHE A 330 -16.94 12.39 17.04
CA PHE A 330 -16.41 11.19 17.72
C PHE A 330 -16.11 10.05 16.73
N SER A 331 -17.02 9.76 15.79
CA SER A 331 -16.80 8.75 14.74
C SER A 331 -15.64 9.13 13.82
N LYS A 332 -15.54 10.40 13.43
CA LYS A 332 -14.41 10.92 12.63
C LYS A 332 -13.08 10.80 13.38
N ALA A 333 -13.05 11.08 14.70
CA ALA A 333 -11.86 10.92 15.53
C ALA A 333 -11.39 9.45 15.61
N ILE A 334 -12.34 8.48 15.70
CA ILE A 334 -12.00 7.05 15.62
C ILE A 334 -11.38 6.72 14.25
N LEU A 335 -12.03 7.14 13.14
CA LEU A 335 -11.49 6.90 11.79
C LEU A 335 -10.10 7.51 11.61
N LEU A 336 -9.89 8.76 12.07
CA LEU A 336 -8.57 9.40 12.05
C LEU A 336 -7.53 8.60 12.85
N SER A 337 -7.90 8.07 14.00
CA SER A 337 -7.00 7.22 14.81
C SER A 337 -6.64 5.92 14.07
N LEU A 338 -7.60 5.32 13.38
CA LEU A 338 -7.39 4.12 12.57
C LEU A 338 -6.46 4.36 11.38
N MET A 339 -6.46 5.58 10.79
CA MET A 339 -5.53 5.95 9.72
C MET A 339 -4.06 5.75 10.13
N PHE A 340 -3.72 6.02 11.38
CA PHE A 340 -2.36 5.83 11.88
C PHE A 340 -2.04 4.38 12.23
N ILE A 341 -3.01 3.62 12.74
CA ILE A 341 -2.77 2.23 13.18
C ILE A 341 -2.44 1.33 11.99
N GLY A 342 -3.26 1.35 10.95
CA GLY A 342 -3.09 0.54 9.75
C GLY A 342 -3.43 -0.94 9.94
N ALA A 343 -2.97 -1.77 8.99
CA ALA A 343 -3.21 -3.22 8.96
C ALA A 343 -2.11 -4.03 9.67
N SER A 344 -2.18 -5.36 9.61
CA SER A 344 -1.14 -6.25 10.16
C SER A 344 0.16 -6.18 9.37
N ALA A 345 1.29 -6.42 10.03
CA ALA A 345 2.57 -6.59 9.35
C ALA A 345 2.52 -7.81 8.40
N GLY A 346 3.17 -7.69 7.24
CA GLY A 346 3.13 -8.76 6.22
C GLY A 346 1.75 -8.96 5.58
N SER A 347 0.90 -7.93 5.59
CA SER A 347 -0.31 -7.78 4.78
C SER A 347 -0.07 -6.82 3.62
N THR A 348 -1.07 -6.61 2.77
CA THR A 348 -1.02 -5.62 1.69
C THR A 348 -1.21 -4.18 2.16
N GLY A 349 -1.81 -3.97 3.35
CA GLY A 349 -2.14 -2.65 3.87
C GLY A 349 -0.94 -1.77 4.24
N GLY A 350 -1.13 -0.47 4.33
CA GLY A 350 -0.19 0.56 4.77
C GLY A 350 -0.23 0.87 6.28
N GLY A 351 0.14 2.09 6.67
CA GLY A 351 0.13 2.59 8.05
C GLY A 351 1.30 2.11 8.91
N LEU A 352 1.28 2.47 10.21
CA LEU A 352 2.32 2.09 11.18
C LEU A 352 2.42 0.59 11.42
N LYS A 353 1.38 -0.18 11.12
CA LYS A 353 1.16 -1.61 11.39
C LYS A 353 0.82 -1.91 12.85
N VAL A 354 -0.16 -2.80 13.00
CA VAL A 354 -0.64 -3.24 14.32
C VAL A 354 0.49 -3.85 15.18
N SER A 355 1.45 -4.55 14.56
CA SER A 355 2.62 -5.10 15.28
C SER A 355 3.48 -4.03 15.95
N ARG A 356 3.73 -2.89 15.26
CA ARG A 356 4.48 -1.77 15.85
C ARG A 356 3.70 -1.11 16.98
N VAL A 357 2.40 -0.90 16.79
CA VAL A 357 1.51 -0.37 17.84
C VAL A 357 1.54 -1.27 19.07
N LEU A 358 1.47 -2.59 18.89
CA LEU A 358 1.58 -3.58 19.97
C LEU A 358 2.92 -3.50 20.70
N LEU A 359 4.03 -3.43 19.93
CA LEU A 359 5.38 -3.31 20.50
C LEU A 359 5.57 -1.98 21.25
N LEU A 360 5.05 -0.87 20.72
CA LEU A 360 5.08 0.44 21.38
C LEU A 360 4.32 0.40 22.73
N MET A 361 3.10 -0.14 22.76
CA MET A 361 2.33 -0.29 23.99
C MET A 361 3.07 -1.15 25.03
N LYS A 362 3.68 -2.26 24.60
CA LYS A 362 4.47 -3.13 25.49
C LYS A 362 5.76 -2.43 25.95
N SER A 363 6.41 -1.65 25.09
CA SER A 363 7.61 -0.90 25.43
C SER A 363 7.31 0.22 26.43
N ILE A 364 6.22 0.97 26.25
CA ILE A 364 5.74 1.96 27.22
C ILE A 364 5.48 1.30 28.59
N ARG A 365 4.75 0.19 28.59
CA ARG A 365 4.48 -0.55 29.83
C ARG A 365 5.76 -1.05 30.51
N ARG A 366 6.76 -1.49 29.73
CA ARG A 366 8.09 -1.85 30.24
C ARG A 366 8.78 -0.66 30.89
N THR A 367 8.81 0.51 30.22
CA THR A 367 9.45 1.73 30.71
C THR A 367 8.82 2.19 32.03
N ILE A 368 7.49 2.21 32.11
CA ILE A 368 6.78 2.54 33.37
C ILE A 368 7.16 1.57 34.50
N ARG A 369 7.16 0.28 34.22
CA ARG A 369 7.53 -0.75 35.21
C ARG A 369 9.00 -0.65 35.64
N LYS A 370 9.91 -0.30 34.70
CA LYS A 370 11.32 -0.10 34.99
C LYS A 370 11.54 1.12 35.89
N ALA A 371 10.75 2.19 35.70
CA ALA A 371 10.78 3.34 36.59
C ALA A 371 10.33 3.00 38.03
N LEU A 372 9.32 2.12 38.16
CA LEU A 372 8.84 1.65 39.47
C LEU A 372 9.80 0.64 40.12
N HIS A 373 10.47 -0.19 39.34
CA HIS A 373 11.35 -1.28 39.81
C HIS A 373 12.66 -1.28 39.02
N PRO A 374 13.62 -0.36 39.27
CA PRO A 374 14.83 -0.16 38.42
C PRO A 374 15.76 -1.37 38.31
N ARG A 375 15.79 -2.22 39.34
CA ARG A 375 16.67 -3.41 39.37
C ARG A 375 16.11 -4.63 38.67
N ARG A 376 14.84 -4.59 38.19
CA ARG A 376 14.20 -5.75 37.58
C ARG A 376 14.47 -5.76 36.06
N VAL A 377 15.06 -6.85 35.57
CA VAL A 377 15.15 -7.09 34.13
C VAL A 377 13.78 -7.46 33.58
N GLN A 378 13.30 -6.71 32.60
CA GLN A 378 11.95 -6.88 32.02
C GLN A 378 12.05 -6.92 30.49
N PRO A 379 12.24 -8.10 29.87
CA PRO A 379 12.18 -8.22 28.42
C PRO A 379 10.75 -8.04 27.91
N VAL A 380 10.64 -7.48 26.69
CA VAL A 380 9.37 -7.43 25.96
C VAL A 380 9.16 -8.79 25.29
N TYR A 381 7.96 -9.35 25.40
CA TYR A 381 7.58 -10.60 24.73
C TYR A 381 6.54 -10.33 23.65
N MET A 382 6.66 -11.03 22.52
CA MET A 382 5.67 -11.07 21.44
C MET A 382 5.49 -12.53 21.01
N ASP A 383 4.26 -13.01 20.98
CA ASP A 383 3.90 -14.41 20.69
C ASP A 383 4.71 -15.44 21.52
N GLY A 384 4.98 -15.10 22.80
CA GLY A 384 5.74 -15.94 23.73
C GLY A 384 7.27 -15.92 23.52
N ARG A 385 7.82 -15.12 22.61
CA ARG A 385 9.25 -14.96 22.36
C ARG A 385 9.73 -13.61 22.88
N ALA A 386 10.92 -13.58 23.46
CA ALA A 386 11.55 -12.32 23.85
C ALA A 386 11.97 -11.53 22.62
N VAL A 387 11.59 -10.26 22.56
CA VAL A 387 11.99 -9.32 21.53
C VAL A 387 13.31 -8.66 21.94
N SER A 388 14.28 -8.58 21.04
CA SER A 388 15.55 -7.90 21.31
C SER A 388 15.36 -6.41 21.55
N GLU A 389 16.23 -5.79 22.33
CA GLU A 389 16.20 -4.33 22.57
C GLU A 389 16.40 -3.57 21.26
N GLU A 390 17.26 -4.05 20.37
CA GLU A 390 17.47 -3.45 19.04
C GLU A 390 16.17 -3.30 18.24
N VAL A 391 15.29 -4.30 18.26
CA VAL A 391 13.99 -4.22 17.57
C VAL A 391 13.08 -3.15 18.22
N CYS A 392 13.08 -3.07 19.55
CA CYS A 392 12.32 -2.03 20.25
C CYS A 392 12.84 -0.62 19.92
N ASP A 393 14.16 -0.44 19.89
CA ASP A 393 14.81 0.83 19.58
C ASP A 393 14.58 1.24 18.11
N ASN A 394 14.61 0.28 17.18
CA ASN A 394 14.28 0.51 15.78
C ASN A 394 12.82 0.96 15.60
N VAL A 395 11.87 0.40 16.36
CA VAL A 395 10.46 0.83 16.32
C VAL A 395 10.30 2.24 16.88
N ASN A 396 11.02 2.60 17.94
CA ASN A 396 10.99 3.96 18.50
C ASN A 396 11.62 4.97 17.54
N ALA A 397 12.76 4.63 16.93
CA ALA A 397 13.41 5.47 15.92
C ALA A 397 12.53 5.67 14.69
N TYR A 398 11.85 4.60 14.21
CA TYR A 398 10.88 4.68 13.12
C TYR A 398 9.76 5.68 13.45
N LEU A 399 9.16 5.59 14.63
CA LEU A 399 8.09 6.50 15.05
C LEU A 399 8.57 7.95 15.11
N ALA A 400 9.77 8.20 15.64
CA ALA A 400 10.34 9.54 15.71
C ALA A 400 10.52 10.14 14.30
N ILE A 401 11.13 9.39 13.37
CA ILE A 401 11.32 9.82 11.98
C ILE A 401 9.97 10.02 11.29
N TYR A 402 9.01 9.09 11.52
CA TYR A 402 7.65 9.20 11.01
C TYR A 402 6.99 10.52 11.42
N CYS A 403 7.04 10.90 12.70
CA CYS A 403 6.48 12.16 13.19
C CYS A 403 7.17 13.38 12.57
N VAL A 404 8.49 13.35 12.42
CA VAL A 404 9.25 14.45 11.80
C VAL A 404 8.84 14.65 10.34
N ILE A 405 8.75 13.57 9.56
CA ILE A 405 8.35 13.65 8.14
C ILE A 405 6.91 14.17 8.04
N LEU A 406 5.99 13.62 8.84
CA LEU A 406 4.59 14.06 8.86
C LEU A 406 4.46 15.56 9.11
N VAL A 407 5.18 16.09 10.11
CA VAL A 407 5.16 17.53 10.43
C VAL A 407 5.78 18.36 9.32
N LEU A 408 6.89 17.91 8.72
CA LEU A 408 7.54 18.60 7.61
C LEU A 408 6.65 18.65 6.36
N SER A 409 6.08 17.52 5.95
CA SER A 409 5.17 17.45 4.80
C SER A 409 3.94 18.32 5.03
N PHE A 410 3.34 18.26 6.23
CA PHE A 410 2.22 19.10 6.61
C PHE A 410 2.56 20.61 6.51
N ALA A 411 3.74 21.02 7.00
CA ALA A 411 4.18 22.44 6.91
C ALA A 411 4.36 22.87 5.46
N ILE A 412 4.94 22.02 4.60
CA ILE A 412 5.19 22.34 3.19
C ILE A 412 3.87 22.49 2.42
N ILE A 413 2.94 21.53 2.52
CA ILE A 413 1.69 21.59 1.75
C ILE A 413 0.76 22.69 2.26
N SER A 414 0.97 23.21 3.47
CA SER A 414 0.19 24.32 4.02
C SER A 414 0.41 25.65 3.26
N VAL A 415 1.41 25.70 2.37
CA VAL A 415 1.63 26.84 1.44
C VAL A 415 0.42 27.05 0.51
N ASP A 416 -0.33 25.99 0.19
CA ASP A 416 -1.55 26.10 -0.64
C ASP A 416 -2.75 26.77 0.07
N GLY A 417 -2.64 27.08 1.38
CA GLY A 417 -3.60 27.92 2.12
C GLY A 417 -4.90 27.22 2.52
N PHE A 418 -4.98 25.87 2.46
CA PHE A 418 -6.15 25.13 2.93
C PHE A 418 -6.18 25.00 4.46
N SER A 419 -7.32 24.54 4.99
CA SER A 419 -7.51 24.34 6.44
C SER A 419 -6.50 23.35 7.03
N ILE A 420 -6.25 23.50 8.35
CA ILE A 420 -5.40 22.55 9.08
C ILE A 420 -5.94 21.13 8.98
N GLY A 421 -7.27 20.94 9.03
CA GLY A 421 -7.92 19.63 8.92
C GLY A 421 -7.68 18.99 7.57
N THR A 422 -7.88 19.74 6.47
CA THR A 422 -7.61 19.27 5.10
C THR A 422 -6.14 18.87 4.93
N ASN A 423 -5.20 19.78 5.25
CA ASN A 423 -3.77 19.53 5.04
C ASN A 423 -3.25 18.38 5.92
N PHE A 424 -3.62 18.35 7.20
CA PHE A 424 -3.19 17.29 8.10
C PHE A 424 -3.71 15.91 7.66
N SER A 425 -4.99 15.83 7.30
CA SER A 425 -5.58 14.57 6.86
C SER A 425 -5.07 14.13 5.48
N ALA A 426 -4.74 15.08 4.58
CA ALA A 426 -4.10 14.77 3.30
C ALA A 426 -2.75 14.09 3.49
N VAL A 427 -1.87 14.68 4.34
CA VAL A 427 -0.57 14.05 4.67
C VAL A 427 -0.78 12.73 5.39
N ALA A 428 -1.66 12.66 6.38
CA ALA A 428 -1.93 11.42 7.12
C ALA A 428 -2.43 10.31 6.18
N SER A 429 -3.32 10.62 5.23
CA SER A 429 -3.83 9.68 4.25
C SER A 429 -2.74 9.22 3.28
N CYS A 430 -1.99 10.14 2.67
CA CYS A 430 -0.94 9.81 1.70
C CYS A 430 0.22 9.04 2.35
N PHE A 431 0.67 9.47 3.53
CA PHE A 431 1.78 8.82 4.23
C PHE A 431 1.43 7.44 4.80
N ASN A 432 0.14 7.19 5.11
CA ASN A 432 -0.32 5.87 5.54
C ASN A 432 -0.91 5.03 4.39
N ASN A 433 -0.89 5.52 3.16
CA ASN A 433 -1.41 4.85 1.96
C ASN A 433 -2.89 4.44 2.10
N ILE A 434 -3.79 5.40 2.39
CA ILE A 434 -5.21 5.14 2.68
C ILE A 434 -6.14 5.60 1.56
N GLY A 435 -5.86 6.76 0.95
CA GLY A 435 -6.65 7.40 -0.10
C GLY A 435 -7.44 8.61 0.40
N PRO A 436 -8.63 8.45 0.97
CA PRO A 436 -9.40 9.59 1.45
C PRO A 436 -8.82 10.18 2.74
N GLY A 437 -8.89 11.51 2.86
CA GLY A 437 -8.67 12.27 4.08
C GLY A 437 -9.98 12.75 4.69
N PHE A 438 -9.98 14.00 5.16
CA PHE A 438 -11.13 14.71 5.70
C PHE A 438 -11.31 16.05 5.00
N GLU A 439 -12.47 16.68 5.15
CA GLU A 439 -12.84 17.95 4.58
C GLU A 439 -12.72 17.95 3.05
N LEU A 440 -11.85 18.82 2.47
CA LEU A 440 -11.70 18.99 1.02
C LEU A 440 -11.00 17.80 0.31
N VAL A 441 -10.47 16.85 1.05
CA VAL A 441 -9.91 15.59 0.54
C VAL A 441 -10.61 14.36 1.12
N GLY A 442 -11.87 14.54 1.57
CA GLY A 442 -12.71 13.48 2.13
C GLY A 442 -13.11 12.42 1.12
N ALA A 443 -13.98 11.49 1.55
CA ALA A 443 -14.35 10.28 0.78
C ALA A 443 -14.99 10.57 -0.59
N THR A 444 -15.63 11.72 -0.77
CA THR A 444 -16.28 12.16 -2.01
C THR A 444 -15.51 13.25 -2.75
N GLN A 445 -14.32 13.59 -2.27
CA GLN A 445 -13.47 14.64 -2.78
C GLN A 445 -12.19 14.08 -3.40
N ASN A 446 -11.31 14.94 -3.91
CA ASN A 446 -10.08 14.52 -4.56
C ASN A 446 -8.92 15.51 -4.30
N PHE A 447 -7.70 15.14 -4.71
CA PHE A 447 -6.49 15.91 -4.47
C PHE A 447 -6.16 16.92 -5.58
N SER A 448 -7.06 17.15 -6.56
CA SER A 448 -6.82 18.11 -7.65
C SER A 448 -6.66 19.55 -7.17
N ILE A 449 -7.18 19.85 -5.98
CA ILE A 449 -7.13 21.18 -5.35
C ILE A 449 -5.70 21.64 -5.04
N TYR A 450 -4.77 20.72 -4.83
CA TYR A 450 -3.39 21.05 -4.49
C TYR A 450 -2.57 21.51 -5.70
N GLY A 451 -1.62 22.40 -5.44
CA GLY A 451 -0.60 22.79 -6.42
C GLY A 451 0.42 21.68 -6.70
N ASP A 452 1.20 21.83 -7.76
CA ASP A 452 2.18 20.83 -8.20
C ASP A 452 3.21 20.48 -7.13
N LEU A 453 3.67 21.47 -6.35
CA LEU A 453 4.61 21.23 -5.25
C LEU A 453 4.00 20.30 -4.20
N SER A 454 2.79 20.59 -3.75
CA SER A 454 2.10 19.76 -2.76
C SER A 454 1.81 18.37 -3.28
N LYS A 455 1.44 18.20 -4.55
CA LYS A 455 1.27 16.89 -5.19
C LYS A 455 2.56 16.08 -5.24
N ILE A 456 3.70 16.72 -5.50
CA ILE A 456 5.01 16.06 -5.48
C ILE A 456 5.36 15.61 -4.03
N ILE A 457 5.15 16.46 -3.03
CA ILE A 457 5.39 16.12 -1.62
C ILE A 457 4.49 14.96 -1.18
N LEU A 458 3.19 15.03 -1.47
CA LEU A 458 2.26 13.95 -1.17
C LEU A 458 2.61 12.64 -1.91
N SER A 459 3.14 12.73 -3.14
CA SER A 459 3.66 11.56 -3.88
C SER A 459 4.89 10.95 -3.17
N LEU A 460 5.79 11.79 -2.65
CA LEU A 460 6.91 11.32 -1.83
C LEU A 460 6.43 10.69 -0.52
N ASP A 461 5.42 11.26 0.13
CA ASP A 461 4.81 10.69 1.33
C ASP A 461 4.21 9.29 1.06
N MET A 462 3.50 9.10 -0.05
CA MET A 462 2.98 7.80 -0.46
C MET A 462 4.11 6.77 -0.66
N LEU A 463 5.20 7.16 -1.30
CA LEU A 463 6.38 6.30 -1.48
C LEU A 463 7.09 6.00 -0.16
N LEU A 464 7.24 7.00 0.71
CA LEU A 464 7.85 6.84 2.05
C LEU A 464 7.03 5.90 2.93
N GLY A 465 5.71 6.05 2.92
CA GLY A 465 4.80 5.17 3.64
C GLY A 465 4.89 3.73 3.16
N ARG A 466 4.83 3.52 1.84
CA ARG A 466 4.86 2.17 1.24
C ARG A 466 6.18 1.45 1.46
N LEU A 467 7.31 2.15 1.34
CA LEU A 467 8.67 1.61 1.47
C LEU A 467 9.21 1.66 2.90
N GLU A 468 8.38 1.99 3.89
CA GLU A 468 8.78 2.07 5.29
C GLU A 468 9.95 3.02 5.58
N ILE A 469 9.93 4.18 4.91
CA ILE A 469 10.80 5.34 5.15
C ILE A 469 12.28 5.08 4.78
N PHE A 470 12.93 4.07 5.36
CA PHE A 470 14.38 3.87 5.25
C PHE A 470 14.91 3.72 3.82
N PRO A 471 14.29 2.97 2.89
CA PRO A 471 14.79 2.84 1.52
C PRO A 471 14.94 4.18 0.78
N LEU A 472 13.99 5.08 0.97
CA LEU A 472 14.02 6.41 0.34
C LEU A 472 14.96 7.38 1.08
N LEU A 473 14.99 7.38 2.42
CA LEU A 473 15.92 8.21 3.17
C LEU A 473 17.38 7.87 2.86
N LEU A 474 17.68 6.58 2.69
CA LEU A 474 19.02 6.15 2.29
C LEU A 474 19.39 6.62 0.88
N LEU A 475 18.42 6.73 -0.06
CA LEU A 475 18.65 7.33 -1.37
C LEU A 475 19.08 8.80 -1.28
N LEU A 476 18.52 9.54 -0.34
CA LEU A 476 18.82 10.97 -0.14
C LEU A 476 20.14 11.19 0.61
N SER A 477 20.68 10.18 1.29
CA SER A 477 21.94 10.30 2.02
C SER A 477 23.16 10.31 1.09
N PRO A 478 24.04 11.34 1.14
CA PRO A 478 25.28 11.37 0.35
C PRO A 478 26.21 10.20 0.61
N ASP A 479 26.23 9.66 1.84
CA ASP A 479 27.05 8.52 2.22
C ASP A 479 26.69 7.24 1.47
N THR A 480 25.43 7.13 1.05
CA THR A 480 24.97 5.98 0.23
C THR A 480 25.65 5.94 -1.13
N TRP A 481 25.99 7.10 -1.69
CA TRP A 481 26.61 7.23 -3.02
C TRP A 481 28.13 7.28 -2.96
N SER A 482 28.72 7.52 -1.77
CA SER A 482 30.17 7.54 -1.61
C SER A 482 30.75 6.14 -1.83
N ARG A 483 31.86 6.03 -2.57
CA ARG A 483 32.65 4.79 -2.63
C ARG A 483 33.34 4.65 -1.26
N ARG A 484 32.89 3.70 -0.42
CA ARG A 484 33.76 3.23 0.67
C ARG A 484 35.01 2.60 0.02
N ARG A 485 36.15 3.25 0.24
CA ARG A 485 37.48 2.67 -0.01
C ARG A 485 37.74 1.51 0.93
#